data_466c4afd36e8080e3b6105f966b2b18d
#
_entry.id   466c4afd36e8080e3b6105f966b2b18d
#
_cell.length_a   1.000
_cell.length_b   1.000
_cell.length_c   1.000
_cell.angle_alpha   90.00
_cell.angle_beta   90.00
_cell.angle_gamma   90.00
#
_symmetry.space_group_name_H-M   'P 1'
#
loop_
_entity.id
_entity.type
_entity.pdbx_description
1 polymer ?
#
loop_
_entity_poly.entity_id
_entity_poly.type
_entity_poly.pdbx_seq_one_letter_code
_entity_poly.pdbx_strand_id
1 'polypeptide(L)'
;MSSVSGLDQRLQEILTRPEFLEMRGVAKEVPIFIQTYSPADDDQLRLMVRGVEQHLRKQGLRVKHVDLFELVLQLLESKGYLDVVLQEEASWSKSDLFDTLQNVAEPTSALVPKLMETLGDDTQVSLITGSGRIYPFLRTHTILEALQPAMVRHPVVIFFPGEYSQDADGGSYLRLFGTSTASKRSEEHTSELQSP
;
A
#
# COMPACT_ATOMS: atom_id res chain seq x y z
N MET A 1 -15.01 6.13 -10.72
CA MET A 1 -14.00 6.68 -9.79
C MET A 1 -14.62 6.81 -8.41
N SER A 2 -14.15 6.05 -7.44
CA SER A 2 -14.66 6.16 -6.07
C SER A 2 -14.16 7.46 -5.45
N SER A 3 -15.07 8.39 -5.20
CA SER A 3 -14.77 9.59 -4.42
C SER A 3 -14.39 9.20 -2.99
N VAL A 4 -13.44 9.90 -2.39
CA VAL A 4 -13.06 9.73 -0.97
C VAL A 4 -14.25 10.03 -0.03
N SER A 5 -15.25 10.78 -0.52
CA SER A 5 -16.50 11.04 0.19
C SER A 5 -17.28 9.74 0.46
N GLY A 6 -17.48 9.42 1.74
CA GLY A 6 -18.17 8.21 2.19
C GLY A 6 -17.28 6.95 2.31
N LEU A 7 -16.03 7.01 1.83
CA LEU A 7 -15.09 5.91 1.96
C LEU A 7 -14.69 5.68 3.43
N ASP A 8 -14.59 6.75 4.22
CA ASP A 8 -14.28 6.70 5.65
C ASP A 8 -15.28 5.86 6.45
N GLN A 9 -16.59 6.10 6.27
CA GLN A 9 -17.64 5.33 6.94
C GLN A 9 -17.61 3.87 6.51
N ARG A 10 -17.51 3.62 5.20
CA ARG A 10 -17.42 2.28 4.65
C ARG A 10 -16.22 1.50 5.18
N LEU A 11 -15.05 2.12 5.25
CA LEU A 11 -13.85 1.50 5.83
C LEU A 11 -14.04 1.18 7.31
N GLN A 12 -14.59 2.12 8.09
CA GLN A 12 -14.86 1.90 9.51
C GLN A 12 -15.80 0.71 9.72
N GLU A 13 -16.87 0.61 8.93
CA GLU A 13 -17.82 -0.50 9.01
C GLU A 13 -17.17 -1.85 8.65
N ILE A 14 -16.37 -1.91 7.57
CA ILE A 14 -15.75 -3.15 7.11
C ILE A 14 -14.65 -3.59 8.07
N LEU A 15 -13.76 -2.67 8.44
CA LEU A 15 -12.57 -2.96 9.24
C LEU A 15 -12.87 -3.31 10.71
N THR A 16 -14.11 -3.09 11.17
CA THR A 16 -14.57 -3.50 12.50
C THR A 16 -15.31 -4.84 12.52
N ARG A 17 -15.63 -5.40 11.36
CA ARG A 17 -16.35 -6.68 11.26
C ARG A 17 -15.47 -7.83 11.76
N PRO A 18 -15.96 -8.71 12.65
CA PRO A 18 -15.19 -9.87 13.11
C PRO A 18 -14.74 -10.78 11.96
N GLU A 19 -15.58 -10.94 10.92
CA GLU A 19 -15.28 -11.77 9.76
C GLU A 19 -14.04 -11.23 9.00
N PHE A 20 -13.90 -9.91 8.91
CA PHE A 20 -12.75 -9.27 8.29
C PHE A 20 -11.49 -9.42 9.15
N LEU A 21 -11.59 -9.12 10.44
CA LEU A 21 -10.46 -9.17 11.39
C LEU A 21 -9.93 -10.59 11.57
N GLU A 22 -10.81 -11.60 11.59
CA GLU A 22 -10.46 -12.99 11.72
C GLU A 22 -10.15 -13.67 10.37
N MET A 23 -10.21 -12.90 9.26
CA MET A 23 -9.99 -13.41 7.90
C MET A 23 -10.85 -14.64 7.56
N ARG A 24 -12.10 -14.68 8.04
CA ARG A 24 -13.02 -15.79 7.80
C ARG A 24 -13.36 -15.87 6.32
N GLY A 25 -13.14 -17.04 5.72
CA GLY A 25 -13.37 -17.25 4.29
C GLY A 25 -12.15 -17.04 3.39
N VAL A 26 -11.05 -16.49 3.93
CA VAL A 26 -9.78 -16.24 3.20
C VAL A 26 -8.72 -17.28 3.53
N ALA A 27 -9.14 -18.49 3.92
CA ALA A 27 -8.34 -19.52 4.61
C ALA A 27 -7.06 -20.01 3.90
N LYS A 28 -6.73 -19.53 2.68
CA LYS A 28 -5.51 -19.89 1.93
C LYS A 28 -4.88 -18.72 1.17
N GLU A 29 -5.46 -17.52 1.26
CA GLU A 29 -4.99 -16.36 0.51
C GLU A 29 -4.22 -15.39 1.41
N VAL A 30 -3.29 -14.66 0.82
CA VAL A 30 -2.59 -13.58 1.53
C VAL A 30 -3.63 -12.50 1.84
N PRO A 31 -3.78 -12.05 3.10
CA PRO A 31 -4.86 -11.15 3.51
C PRO A 31 -4.60 -9.69 3.07
N ILE A 32 -4.35 -9.51 1.79
CA ILE A 32 -4.06 -8.20 1.20
C ILE A 32 -5.27 -7.75 0.39
N PHE A 33 -5.78 -6.57 0.74
CA PHE A 33 -6.93 -5.93 0.10
C PHE A 33 -6.47 -4.64 -0.57
N ILE A 34 -6.97 -4.35 -1.76
CA ILE A 34 -6.66 -3.12 -2.48
C ILE A 34 -7.89 -2.22 -2.48
N GLN A 35 -7.72 -0.99 -2.01
CA GLN A 35 -8.69 0.07 -2.12
C GLN A 35 -8.20 1.10 -3.13
N THR A 36 -8.87 1.18 -4.27
CA THR A 36 -8.55 2.18 -5.30
C THR A 36 -9.14 3.55 -4.97
N TYR A 37 -8.45 4.61 -5.40
CA TYR A 37 -8.91 6.00 -5.25
C TYR A 37 -8.44 6.86 -6.44
N SER A 38 -9.07 8.03 -6.63
CA SER A 38 -8.63 8.98 -7.64
C SER A 38 -7.28 9.61 -7.25
N PRO A 39 -6.27 9.62 -8.14
CA PRO A 39 -4.98 10.25 -7.85
C PRO A 39 -5.08 11.73 -7.43
N ALA A 40 -6.12 12.44 -7.89
CA ALA A 40 -6.36 13.83 -7.50
C ALA A 40 -6.73 13.98 -6.02
N ASP A 41 -7.16 12.90 -5.36
CA ASP A 41 -7.61 12.90 -3.97
C ASP A 41 -6.53 12.41 -2.99
N ASP A 42 -5.25 12.28 -3.40
CA ASP A 42 -4.19 11.67 -2.57
C ASP A 42 -4.02 12.36 -1.21
N ASP A 43 -3.98 13.68 -1.15
CA ASP A 43 -3.87 14.42 0.10
C ASP A 43 -5.09 14.21 1.01
N GLN A 44 -6.28 14.21 0.41
CA GLN A 44 -7.54 14.01 1.11
C GLN A 44 -7.64 12.58 1.65
N LEU A 45 -7.21 11.59 0.85
CA LEU A 45 -7.13 10.19 1.26
C LEU A 45 -6.22 10.03 2.48
N ARG A 46 -5.03 10.58 2.47
CA ARG A 46 -4.08 10.45 3.59
C ARG A 46 -4.62 11.01 4.89
N LEU A 47 -5.30 12.15 4.82
CA LEU A 47 -5.98 12.74 5.99
C LEU A 47 -7.12 11.83 6.46
N MET A 48 -7.93 11.33 5.56
CA MET A 48 -9.04 10.42 5.84
C MET A 48 -8.53 9.12 6.49
N VAL A 49 -7.50 8.49 5.95
CA VAL A 49 -6.93 7.25 6.50
C VAL A 49 -6.39 7.44 7.92
N ARG A 50 -5.74 8.59 8.21
CA ARG A 50 -5.33 8.93 9.58
C ARG A 50 -6.54 9.07 10.52
N GLY A 51 -7.64 9.65 10.04
CA GLY A 51 -8.89 9.73 10.79
C GLY A 51 -9.49 8.35 11.08
N VAL A 52 -9.53 7.47 10.09
CA VAL A 52 -9.96 6.06 10.23
C VAL A 52 -9.08 5.32 11.24
N GLU A 53 -7.76 5.43 11.15
CA GLU A 53 -6.83 4.83 12.11
C GLU A 53 -7.14 5.27 13.54
N GLN A 54 -7.28 6.57 13.76
CA GLN A 54 -7.58 7.12 15.09
C GLN A 54 -8.94 6.62 15.62
N HIS A 55 -9.95 6.55 14.76
CA HIS A 55 -11.26 6.06 15.11
C HIS A 55 -11.23 4.59 15.53
N LEU A 56 -10.58 3.73 14.75
CA LEU A 56 -10.45 2.31 15.04
C LEU A 56 -9.65 2.06 16.33
N ARG A 57 -8.59 2.83 16.55
CA ARG A 57 -7.82 2.76 17.82
C ARG A 57 -8.66 3.14 19.02
N LYS A 58 -9.54 4.14 18.93
CA LYS A 58 -10.48 4.50 20.00
C LYS A 58 -11.47 3.38 20.32
N GLN A 59 -11.76 2.52 19.34
CA GLN A 59 -12.58 1.32 19.52
C GLN A 59 -11.78 0.12 20.07
N GLY A 60 -10.51 0.30 20.41
CA GLY A 60 -9.66 -0.73 21.00
C GLY A 60 -8.93 -1.62 19.97
N LEU A 61 -9.01 -1.33 18.69
CA LEU A 61 -8.30 -2.08 17.66
C LEU A 61 -6.82 -1.64 17.57
N ARG A 62 -5.93 -2.61 17.43
CA ARG A 62 -4.50 -2.36 17.18
C ARG A 62 -4.28 -2.18 15.68
N VAL A 63 -4.38 -0.93 15.24
CA VAL A 63 -4.23 -0.53 13.84
C VAL A 63 -2.88 0.15 13.63
N LYS A 64 -2.23 -0.17 12.52
CA LYS A 64 -1.01 0.50 12.04
C LYS A 64 -1.27 1.12 10.67
N HIS A 65 -1.01 2.41 10.58
CA HIS A 65 -0.94 3.12 9.30
C HIS A 65 0.53 3.34 8.93
N VAL A 66 0.91 2.93 7.73
CA VAL A 66 2.24 3.12 7.17
C VAL A 66 2.12 3.81 5.82
N ASP A 67 2.87 4.89 5.64
CA ASP A 67 3.04 5.54 4.35
C ASP A 67 4.33 5.04 3.69
N LEU A 68 4.21 4.42 2.52
CA LEU A 68 5.35 3.82 1.83
C LEU A 68 6.43 4.83 1.44
N PHE A 69 6.04 6.07 1.12
CA PHE A 69 7.02 7.10 0.79
C PHE A 69 7.83 7.52 2.03
N GLU A 70 7.16 7.71 3.16
CA GLU A 70 7.83 7.97 4.45
C GLU A 70 8.77 6.82 4.84
N LEU A 71 8.36 5.58 4.55
CA LEU A 71 9.19 4.40 4.80
C LEU A 71 10.46 4.40 3.93
N VAL A 72 10.35 4.81 2.67
CA VAL A 72 11.51 4.98 1.78
C VAL A 72 12.44 6.07 2.29
N LEU A 73 11.92 7.21 2.77
CA LEU A 73 12.74 8.26 3.39
C LEU A 73 13.50 7.74 4.62
N GLN A 74 12.86 6.95 5.47
CA GLN A 74 13.52 6.30 6.62
C GLN A 74 14.62 5.32 6.18
N LEU A 75 14.43 4.59 5.09
CA LEU A 75 15.46 3.71 4.53
C LEU A 75 16.65 4.51 4.00
N LEU A 76 16.40 5.61 3.29
CA LEU A 76 17.44 6.53 2.84
C LEU A 76 18.24 7.09 4.01
N GLU A 77 17.55 7.56 5.05
CA GLU A 77 18.18 8.10 6.26
C GLU A 77 19.05 7.04 6.96
N SER A 78 18.50 5.85 7.19
CA SER A 78 19.21 4.75 7.88
C SER A 78 20.45 4.28 7.15
N LYS A 79 20.50 4.43 5.82
CA LYS A 79 21.64 4.10 4.97
C LYS A 79 22.56 5.30 4.68
N GLY A 80 22.28 6.48 5.24
CA GLY A 80 23.06 7.71 5.05
C GLY A 80 22.91 8.37 3.66
N TYR A 81 21.87 8.02 2.90
CA TYR A 81 21.65 8.57 1.56
C TYR A 81 20.70 9.76 1.56
N LEU A 82 19.91 10.01 2.60
CA LEU A 82 18.88 11.06 2.57
C LEU A 82 19.47 12.45 2.33
N ASP A 83 20.50 12.83 3.11
CA ASP A 83 21.15 14.14 2.95
C ASP A 83 21.82 14.28 1.59
N VAL A 84 22.45 13.23 1.09
CA VAL A 84 23.12 13.21 -0.22
C VAL A 84 22.08 13.41 -1.33
N VAL A 85 20.96 12.69 -1.28
CA VAL A 85 19.88 12.84 -2.25
C VAL A 85 19.33 14.28 -2.23
N LEU A 86 19.04 14.82 -1.05
CA LEU A 86 18.47 16.18 -0.92
C LEU A 86 19.44 17.28 -1.41
N GLN A 87 20.75 17.09 -1.24
CA GLN A 87 21.77 18.08 -1.67
C GLN A 87 22.09 17.98 -3.16
N GLU A 88 22.14 16.76 -3.68
CA GLU A 88 22.64 16.47 -5.03
C GLU A 88 21.53 16.20 -6.05
N GLU A 89 20.26 16.09 -5.63
CA GLU A 89 19.12 15.76 -6.51
C GLU A 89 19.09 16.65 -7.76
N ALA A 90 19.38 17.94 -7.61
CA ALA A 90 19.35 18.90 -8.72
C ALA A 90 20.51 18.68 -9.73
N SER A 91 21.61 18.04 -9.31
CA SER A 91 22.79 17.76 -10.12
C SER A 91 22.79 16.36 -10.75
N TRP A 92 22.04 15.42 -10.15
CA TRP A 92 21.98 14.05 -10.62
C TRP A 92 21.13 13.90 -11.89
N SER A 93 21.48 12.94 -12.72
CA SER A 93 20.58 12.52 -13.78
C SER A 93 19.33 11.85 -13.17
N LYS A 94 18.21 11.90 -13.89
CA LYS A 94 16.99 11.19 -13.47
C LYS A 94 17.23 9.69 -13.33
N SER A 95 18.13 9.10 -14.12
CA SER A 95 18.49 7.70 -14.04
C SER A 95 19.24 7.40 -12.75
N ASP A 96 20.25 8.22 -12.39
CA ASP A 96 21.05 7.99 -11.19
C ASP A 96 20.19 8.09 -9.91
N LEU A 97 19.28 9.08 -9.87
CA LEU A 97 18.32 9.22 -8.79
C LEU A 97 17.38 8.00 -8.71
N PHE A 98 16.84 7.59 -9.85
CA PHE A 98 15.95 6.41 -9.94
C PHE A 98 16.64 5.16 -9.44
N ASP A 99 17.84 4.87 -9.94
CA ASP A 99 18.62 3.68 -9.57
C ASP A 99 18.99 3.69 -8.09
N THR A 100 19.35 4.86 -7.54
CA THR A 100 19.63 5.02 -6.11
C THR A 100 18.41 4.70 -5.27
N LEU A 101 17.25 5.30 -5.58
CA LEU A 101 16.01 5.06 -4.85
C LEU A 101 15.57 3.60 -4.93
N GLN A 102 15.67 2.99 -6.12
CA GLN A 102 15.31 1.59 -6.35
C GLN A 102 16.23 0.64 -5.55
N ASN A 103 17.54 0.90 -5.54
CA ASN A 103 18.50 0.08 -4.80
C ASN A 103 18.36 0.22 -3.28
N VAL A 104 18.13 1.45 -2.78
CA VAL A 104 17.96 1.68 -1.34
C VAL A 104 16.68 1.06 -0.81
N ALA A 105 15.60 1.13 -1.58
CA ALA A 105 14.28 0.64 -1.23
C ALA A 105 13.91 -0.66 -1.96
N GLU A 106 14.91 -1.51 -2.26
CA GLU A 106 14.66 -2.80 -2.92
C GLU A 106 13.58 -3.58 -2.15
N PRO A 107 12.50 -4.04 -2.83
CA PRO A 107 11.32 -4.57 -2.16
C PRO A 107 11.59 -5.73 -1.22
N THR A 108 12.37 -6.72 -1.66
CA THR A 108 12.56 -7.97 -0.92
C THR A 108 13.55 -7.84 0.25
N SER A 109 14.65 -7.11 0.04
CA SER A 109 15.74 -7.03 1.00
C SER A 109 15.70 -5.81 1.93
N ALA A 110 14.91 -4.79 1.58
CA ALA A 110 14.86 -3.55 2.34
C ALA A 110 13.44 -3.10 2.70
N LEU A 111 12.59 -2.83 1.70
CA LEU A 111 11.28 -2.19 1.95
C LEU A 111 10.34 -3.10 2.73
N VAL A 112 10.14 -4.35 2.29
CA VAL A 112 9.22 -5.28 2.95
C VAL A 112 9.72 -5.68 4.34
N PRO A 113 10.99 -6.01 4.57
CA PRO A 113 11.51 -6.20 5.93
C PRO A 113 11.27 -5.02 6.85
N LYS A 114 11.51 -3.78 6.37
CA LYS A 114 11.24 -2.56 7.16
C LYS A 114 9.75 -2.33 7.40
N LEU A 115 8.91 -2.62 6.41
CA LEU A 115 7.46 -2.58 6.56
C LEU A 115 7.00 -3.57 7.63
N MET A 116 7.45 -4.83 7.59
CA MET A 116 7.09 -5.86 8.56
C MET A 116 7.55 -5.50 9.98
N GLU A 117 8.77 -4.97 10.14
CA GLU A 117 9.26 -4.43 11.41
C GLU A 117 8.33 -3.33 11.95
N THR A 118 7.92 -2.39 11.08
CA THR A 118 7.05 -1.26 11.44
C THR A 118 5.64 -1.72 11.82
N LEU A 119 5.11 -2.71 11.13
CA LEU A 119 3.80 -3.28 11.43
C LEU A 119 3.79 -4.01 12.78
N GLY A 120 4.83 -4.79 13.07
CA GLY A 120 4.93 -5.59 14.30
C GLY A 120 3.91 -6.72 14.39
N ASP A 121 4.12 -7.64 15.32
CA ASP A 121 3.31 -8.86 15.47
C ASP A 121 1.95 -8.61 16.11
N ASP A 122 1.78 -7.50 16.81
CA ASP A 122 0.59 -7.18 17.60
C ASP A 122 -0.50 -6.46 16.79
N THR A 123 -0.26 -6.17 15.54
CA THR A 123 -1.20 -5.45 14.66
C THR A 123 -2.36 -6.34 14.26
N GLN A 124 -3.58 -5.80 14.31
CA GLN A 124 -4.81 -6.47 13.87
C GLN A 124 -5.26 -6.03 12.49
N VAL A 125 -4.92 -4.81 12.08
CA VAL A 125 -5.20 -4.26 10.74
C VAL A 125 -4.08 -3.32 10.34
N SER A 126 -3.62 -3.45 9.10
CA SER A 126 -2.64 -2.53 8.50
C SER A 126 -3.27 -1.71 7.39
N LEU A 127 -3.02 -0.40 7.41
CA LEU A 127 -3.43 0.55 6.39
C LEU A 127 -2.18 1.09 5.72
N ILE A 128 -2.02 0.88 4.42
CA ILE A 128 -0.83 1.27 3.67
C ILE A 128 -1.18 2.31 2.62
N THR A 129 -0.57 3.49 2.72
CA THR A 129 -0.71 4.61 1.76
C THR A 129 0.60 4.90 1.03
N GLY A 130 0.62 5.88 0.15
CA GLY A 130 1.83 6.38 -0.50
C GLY A 130 2.32 5.57 -1.70
N SER A 131 1.57 4.56 -2.16
CA SER A 131 1.94 3.72 -3.29
C SER A 131 2.12 4.50 -4.60
N GLY A 132 1.38 5.58 -4.80
CA GLY A 132 1.55 6.47 -5.96
C GLY A 132 2.79 7.36 -5.89
N ARG A 133 3.22 7.74 -4.69
CA ARG A 133 4.37 8.63 -4.49
C ARG A 133 5.72 7.94 -4.69
N ILE A 134 5.76 6.62 -4.55
CA ILE A 134 6.97 5.83 -4.81
C ILE A 134 7.11 5.41 -6.28
N TYR A 135 6.09 5.64 -7.10
CA TYR A 135 6.18 5.44 -8.54
C TYR A 135 7.00 6.59 -9.18
N PRO A 136 7.88 6.35 -10.18
CA PRO A 136 8.06 5.09 -10.91
C PRO A 136 9.16 4.16 -10.39
N PHE A 137 9.94 4.55 -9.37
CA PHE A 137 11.08 3.75 -8.90
C PHE A 137 10.67 2.46 -8.19
N LEU A 138 9.47 2.43 -7.58
CA LEU A 138 8.85 1.21 -7.06
C LEU A 138 7.44 1.04 -7.62
N ARG A 139 7.11 -0.18 -8.00
CA ARG A 139 5.78 -0.53 -8.50
C ARG A 139 5.03 -1.33 -7.46
N THR A 140 3.74 -1.06 -7.30
CA THR A 140 2.90 -1.70 -6.28
C THR A 140 2.89 -3.22 -6.42
N HIS A 141 2.84 -3.78 -7.64
CA HIS A 141 2.87 -5.23 -7.83
C HIS A 141 4.15 -5.88 -7.30
N THR A 142 5.31 -5.24 -7.48
CA THR A 142 6.58 -5.75 -6.96
C THR A 142 6.58 -5.81 -5.42
N ILE A 143 5.93 -4.83 -4.79
CA ILE A 143 5.75 -4.82 -3.33
C ILE A 143 4.78 -5.92 -2.90
N LEU A 144 3.68 -6.13 -3.63
CA LEU A 144 2.73 -7.21 -3.38
C LEU A 144 3.38 -8.58 -3.49
N GLU A 145 4.16 -8.80 -4.55
CA GLU A 145 4.92 -10.05 -4.75
C GLU A 145 5.93 -10.30 -3.60
N ALA A 146 6.60 -9.26 -3.13
CA ALA A 146 7.53 -9.35 -2.00
C ALA A 146 6.83 -9.53 -0.64
N LEU A 147 5.58 -9.07 -0.49
CA LEU A 147 4.78 -9.25 0.72
C LEU A 147 4.22 -10.67 0.87
N GLN A 148 3.95 -11.38 -0.23
CA GLN A 148 3.37 -12.72 -0.18
C GLN A 148 4.17 -13.70 0.69
N PRO A 149 5.49 -13.85 0.55
CA PRO A 149 6.28 -14.74 1.39
C PRO A 149 6.47 -14.23 2.82
N ALA A 150 6.18 -12.95 3.10
CA ALA A 150 6.33 -12.38 4.44
C ALA A 150 5.29 -12.89 5.47
N MET A 151 4.33 -13.72 5.04
CA MET A 151 3.34 -14.40 5.90
C MET A 151 2.61 -13.45 6.86
N VAL A 152 2.07 -12.34 6.32
CA VAL A 152 1.25 -11.40 7.10
C VAL A 152 0.04 -12.14 7.69
N ARG A 153 -0.17 -12.00 9.01
CA ARG A 153 -1.19 -12.75 9.76
C ARG A 153 -2.46 -11.95 10.08
N HIS A 154 -2.57 -10.75 9.52
CA HIS A 154 -3.70 -9.84 9.72
C HIS A 154 -4.05 -9.14 8.41
N PRO A 155 -5.26 -8.60 8.26
CA PRO A 155 -5.66 -7.87 7.06
C PRO A 155 -4.76 -6.66 6.78
N VAL A 156 -4.31 -6.55 5.54
CA VAL A 156 -3.53 -5.42 5.01
C VAL A 156 -4.34 -4.73 3.93
N VAL A 157 -4.68 -3.47 4.13
CA VAL A 157 -5.37 -2.65 3.14
C VAL A 157 -4.37 -1.70 2.49
N ILE A 158 -4.16 -1.84 1.19
CA ILE A 158 -3.29 -0.97 0.39
C ILE A 158 -4.15 -0.01 -0.42
N PHE A 159 -3.94 1.28 -0.21
CA PHE A 159 -4.59 2.33 -0.99
C PHE A 159 -3.82 2.59 -2.28
N PHE A 160 -4.49 2.40 -3.42
CA PHE A 160 -3.89 2.47 -4.75
C PHE A 160 -4.48 3.61 -5.58
N PRO A 161 -3.67 4.57 -6.06
CA PRO A 161 -4.14 5.68 -6.89
C PRO A 161 -4.35 5.22 -8.34
N GLY A 162 -5.56 4.80 -8.66
CA GLY A 162 -5.86 4.30 -9.99
C GLY A 162 -7.22 3.62 -10.09
N GLU A 163 -7.35 2.78 -11.07
CA GLU A 163 -8.58 2.07 -11.37
C GLU A 163 -8.34 0.57 -11.41
N TYR A 164 -9.33 -0.16 -10.96
CA TYR A 164 -9.44 -1.59 -11.17
C TYR A 164 -10.18 -1.84 -12.49
N SER A 165 -9.60 -2.62 -13.37
CA SER A 165 -10.16 -2.95 -14.67
C SER A 165 -10.18 -4.45 -14.89
N GLN A 166 -11.22 -4.95 -15.56
CA GLN A 166 -11.32 -6.33 -15.99
C GLN A 166 -11.19 -6.41 -17.52
N ASP A 167 -10.39 -7.35 -17.99
CA ASP A 167 -10.34 -7.67 -19.41
C ASP A 167 -11.57 -8.47 -19.85
N ALA A 168 -11.86 -8.45 -21.14
CA ALA A 168 -12.94 -9.24 -21.74
C ALA A 168 -12.78 -10.77 -21.51
N ASP A 169 -11.57 -11.23 -21.24
CA ASP A 169 -11.21 -12.63 -20.95
C ASP A 169 -11.30 -12.96 -19.44
N GLY A 170 -11.82 -12.04 -18.60
CA GLY A 170 -12.01 -12.24 -17.17
C GLY A 170 -10.76 -11.98 -16.32
N GLY A 171 -9.63 -11.55 -16.90
CA GLY A 171 -8.46 -11.11 -16.16
C GLY A 171 -8.69 -9.75 -15.50
N SER A 172 -8.25 -9.63 -14.25
CA SER A 172 -8.34 -8.38 -13.50
C SER A 172 -6.97 -7.69 -13.40
N TYR A 173 -6.91 -6.37 -13.51
CA TYR A 173 -5.66 -5.63 -13.39
C TYR A 173 -5.84 -4.22 -12.83
N LEU A 174 -4.78 -3.71 -12.19
CA LEU A 174 -4.73 -2.37 -11.64
C LEU A 174 -4.09 -1.40 -12.64
N ARG A 175 -4.78 -0.31 -12.94
CA ARG A 175 -4.24 0.82 -13.72
C ARG A 175 -3.78 1.94 -12.80
N LEU A 176 -2.48 2.14 -12.70
CA LEU A 176 -1.92 3.29 -11.99
C LEU A 176 -2.16 4.58 -12.81
N PHE A 177 -2.73 5.60 -12.18
CA PHE A 177 -3.08 6.88 -12.80
C PHE A 177 -3.91 6.76 -14.11
N GLY A 178 -4.60 5.63 -14.29
CA GLY A 178 -5.34 5.36 -15.53
C GLY A 178 -4.48 5.08 -16.78
N THR A 179 -3.16 5.02 -16.67
CA THR A 179 -2.25 4.92 -17.83
C THR A 179 -1.35 3.70 -17.87
N SER A 180 -1.07 3.04 -16.75
CA SER A 180 -0.19 1.86 -16.72
C SER A 180 -0.96 0.59 -16.34
N THR A 181 -0.66 -0.51 -17.03
CA THR A 181 -1.16 -1.84 -16.68
C THR A 181 -0.14 -2.56 -15.83
N ALA A 182 -0.53 -2.99 -14.63
CA ALA A 182 0.23 -3.97 -13.86
C ALA A 182 0.17 -5.34 -14.57
N SER A 183 1.26 -6.09 -14.52
CA SER A 183 1.38 -7.39 -15.20
C SER A 183 0.35 -8.40 -14.67
N LYS A 184 -0.19 -9.22 -15.57
CA LYS A 184 -1.22 -10.25 -15.33
C LYS A 184 -0.93 -11.30 -14.25
N ARG A 185 0.24 -11.30 -13.62
CA ARG A 185 0.67 -12.40 -12.73
C ARG A 185 0.34 -12.25 -11.25
N SER A 186 -0.06 -11.06 -10.80
CA SER A 186 -0.40 -10.81 -9.38
C SER A 186 -1.90 -10.98 -9.09
N GLU A 187 -2.66 -11.56 -9.99
CA GLU A 187 -4.12 -11.47 -9.99
C GLU A 187 -4.84 -12.56 -9.21
N GLU A 188 -4.17 -13.63 -8.83
CA GLU A 188 -4.87 -14.78 -8.23
C GLU A 188 -5.24 -14.61 -6.74
N HIS A 189 -4.76 -13.54 -6.07
CA HIS A 189 -4.86 -13.46 -4.60
C HIS A 189 -5.24 -12.10 -4.02
N THR A 190 -5.85 -11.21 -4.79
CA THR A 190 -6.22 -9.88 -4.28
C THR A 190 -7.73 -9.70 -4.28
N SER A 191 -8.33 -9.67 -3.10
CA SER A 191 -9.77 -9.39 -2.94
C SER A 191 -10.03 -7.89 -2.79
N GLU A 192 -10.95 -7.34 -3.58
CA GLU A 192 -11.43 -5.97 -3.40
C GLU A 192 -12.34 -5.84 -2.17
N LEU A 193 -12.25 -4.71 -1.47
CA LEU A 193 -13.20 -4.29 -0.44
C LEU A 193 -14.56 -3.87 -1.02
N GLN A 194 -14.93 -4.40 -2.17
CA GLN A 194 -16.24 -4.18 -2.77
C GLN A 194 -17.15 -5.34 -2.41
N SER A 195 -18.00 -5.12 -1.44
CA SER A 195 -19.19 -5.96 -1.24
C SER A 195 -20.38 -5.32 -1.96
N PRO A 196 -21.35 -6.11 -2.42
CA PRO A 196 -22.52 -5.65 -3.15
C PRO A 196 -23.37 -4.63 -2.39
#